data_fcc6a16bc1733cfea22c2f60f874179e
#
_entry.id   fcc6a16bc1733cfea22c2f60f874179e
#
_cell.length_a   1.000
_cell.length_b   1.000
_cell.length_c   1.000
_cell.angle_alpha   90.00
_cell.angle_beta   90.00
_cell.angle_gamma   90.00
#
_symmetry.space_group_name_H-M   'P 1'
#
loop_
_entity.id
_entity.type
_entity.pdbx_description
1 polymer ?
#
loop_
_entity_poly.entity_id
_entity_poly.type
_entity_poly.pdbx_seq_one_letter_code
_entity_poly.pdbx_strand_id
1 'polypeptide(L)'
;FGVIGDATPGGWNEDTDLVYDPADLKLKVDMTLTDGTIKFRANDQWDVPNGDFGAGDSEGKLAPKGNNISVTAGDYQVVVDLSTPDYTYELITK
;
A
#
# COMPACT_ATOMS: atom_id res chain seq x y z
N PHE A 1 3.92 -2.91 -7.97
CA PHE A 1 3.46 -2.07 -6.84
C PHE A 1 3.32 -2.95 -5.61
N GLY A 2 3.89 -2.55 -4.49
CA GLY A 2 3.91 -3.37 -3.29
C GLY A 2 3.65 -2.60 -2.01
N VAL A 3 3.37 -3.33 -0.94
CA VAL A 3 3.17 -2.80 0.42
C VAL A 3 4.44 -3.07 1.21
N ILE A 4 4.97 -2.07 1.87
CA ILE A 4 6.19 -2.18 2.67
C ILE A 4 5.97 -1.47 4.01
N GLY A 5 6.68 -1.89 5.04
CA GLY A 5 6.63 -1.24 6.34
C GLY A 5 6.79 -2.23 7.48
N ASP A 6 6.96 -1.69 8.69
CA ASP A 6 7.15 -2.52 9.87
C ASP A 6 5.91 -3.34 10.25
N ALA A 7 4.74 -2.97 9.74
CA ALA A 7 3.51 -3.75 9.92
C ALA A 7 3.40 -4.95 8.98
N THR A 8 4.28 -5.05 7.96
CA THR A 8 4.26 -6.14 6.98
C THR A 8 5.23 -7.26 7.36
N PRO A 9 5.04 -8.49 6.82
CA PRO A 9 5.96 -9.60 7.11
C PRO A 9 7.41 -9.32 6.74
N GLY A 10 7.65 -8.56 5.66
CA GLY A 10 9.01 -8.24 5.20
C GLY A 10 9.62 -7.01 5.84
N GLY A 11 8.87 -6.29 6.67
CA GLY A 11 9.34 -5.04 7.27
C GLY A 11 9.69 -4.00 6.20
N TRP A 12 10.75 -3.26 6.44
CA TRP A 12 11.24 -2.25 5.49
C TRP A 12 12.22 -2.81 4.45
N ASN A 13 12.54 -4.10 4.53
CA ASN A 13 13.53 -4.75 3.65
C ASN A 13 12.91 -5.33 2.38
N GLU A 14 11.67 -5.82 2.47
CA GLU A 14 10.97 -6.43 1.34
C GLU A 14 9.54 -5.97 1.34
N ASP A 15 9.03 -5.63 0.16
CA ASP A 15 7.61 -5.36 0.01
C ASP A 15 6.84 -6.61 -0.39
N THR A 16 5.55 -6.61 -0.04
CA THR A 16 4.60 -7.63 -0.47
C THR A 16 3.93 -7.13 -1.73
N ASP A 17 4.12 -7.85 -2.83
CA ASP A 17 3.62 -7.42 -4.14
C ASP A 17 2.11 -7.51 -4.21
N LEU A 18 1.49 -6.47 -4.77
CA LEU A 18 0.09 -6.46 -5.11
C LEU A 18 -0.11 -7.11 -6.48
N VAL A 19 -1.25 -7.76 -6.66
CA VAL A 19 -1.60 -8.43 -7.91
C VAL A 19 -2.73 -7.66 -8.58
N TYR A 20 -2.56 -7.40 -9.88
CA TYR A 20 -3.57 -6.70 -10.65
C TYR A 20 -4.79 -7.59 -10.88
N ASP A 21 -5.98 -7.07 -10.55
CA ASP A 21 -7.26 -7.75 -10.78
C ASP A 21 -7.99 -7.05 -11.93
N PRO A 22 -8.06 -7.68 -13.11
CA PRO A 22 -8.72 -7.05 -14.26
C PRO A 22 -10.24 -6.94 -14.12
N ALA A 23 -10.84 -7.66 -13.16
CA ALA A 23 -12.29 -7.59 -12.98
C ALA A 23 -12.74 -6.21 -12.51
N ASP A 24 -11.98 -5.57 -11.62
CA ASP A 24 -12.30 -4.22 -11.14
C ASP A 24 -11.16 -3.22 -11.35
N LEU A 25 -10.13 -3.61 -12.10
CA LEU A 25 -9.03 -2.73 -12.51
C LEU A 25 -8.25 -2.17 -11.32
N LYS A 26 -8.05 -3.01 -10.30
CA LYS A 26 -7.33 -2.63 -9.07
C LYS A 26 -6.24 -3.62 -8.75
N LEU A 27 -5.28 -3.16 -7.94
CA LEU A 27 -4.22 -4.00 -7.40
C LEU A 27 -4.64 -4.50 -6.02
N LYS A 28 -4.45 -5.77 -5.74
CA LYS A 28 -4.91 -6.40 -4.49
C LYS A 28 -3.91 -7.42 -3.97
N VAL A 29 -3.88 -7.55 -2.64
CA VAL A 29 -3.20 -8.67 -1.97
C VAL A 29 -3.86 -8.93 -0.62
N ASP A 30 -4.01 -10.20 -0.29
CA ASP A 30 -4.45 -10.63 1.05
C ASP A 30 -3.20 -10.79 1.91
N MET A 31 -3.18 -10.15 3.08
CA MET A 31 -2.04 -10.24 3.98
C MET A 31 -2.43 -9.96 5.41
N THR A 32 -1.60 -10.46 6.32
CA THR A 32 -1.71 -10.18 7.75
C THR A 32 -0.79 -9.02 8.08
N LEU A 33 -1.33 -7.99 8.74
CA LEU A 33 -0.56 -6.85 9.23
C LEU A 33 -0.47 -6.91 10.75
N THR A 34 0.59 -6.33 11.31
CA THR A 34 0.73 -6.10 12.75
C THR A 34 0.49 -4.62 13.04
N ASP A 35 0.45 -4.24 14.33
CA ASP A 35 0.39 -2.83 14.67
C ASP A 35 1.67 -2.14 14.21
N GLY A 36 1.53 -1.09 13.44
CA GLY A 36 2.69 -0.37 12.92
C GLY A 36 2.31 0.52 11.76
N THR A 37 3.23 0.64 10.79
CA THR A 37 3.04 1.51 9.65
C THR A 37 3.34 0.79 8.34
N ILE A 38 2.73 1.30 7.27
CA ILE A 38 2.97 0.84 5.90
C ILE A 38 3.15 2.04 4.97
N LYS A 39 3.80 1.77 3.84
CA LYS A 39 3.83 2.63 2.66
C LYS A 39 3.67 1.77 1.43
N PHE A 40 3.52 2.40 0.30
CA PHE A 40 3.46 1.71 -0.99
C PHE A 40 4.61 2.16 -1.85
N ARG A 41 5.17 1.26 -2.66
CA ARG A 41 6.21 1.65 -3.61
C ARG A 41 6.11 0.84 -4.91
N ALA A 42 6.54 1.48 -6.00
CA ALA A 42 6.59 0.85 -7.30
C ALA A 42 8.00 0.32 -7.57
N ASN A 43 8.10 -0.83 -8.24
CA ASN A 43 9.37 -1.42 -8.67
C ASN A 43 10.39 -1.65 -7.55
N ASP A 44 9.92 -1.83 -6.31
CA ASP A 44 10.75 -2.09 -5.14
C ASP A 44 11.81 -1.01 -4.88
N GLN A 45 11.54 0.25 -5.28
CA GLN A 45 12.50 1.34 -5.19
C GLN A 45 11.87 2.60 -4.64
N TRP A 46 12.67 3.37 -3.88
CA TRP A 46 12.24 4.63 -3.30
C TRP A 46 12.53 5.85 -4.20
N ASP A 47 13.60 5.76 -5.01
CA ASP A 47 14.16 6.91 -5.70
C ASP A 47 13.66 7.11 -7.13
N VAL A 48 12.82 6.21 -7.63
CA VAL A 48 12.26 6.37 -8.97
C VAL A 48 11.06 7.32 -8.91
N PRO A 49 10.80 8.09 -9.99
CA PRO A 49 9.61 8.93 -10.05
C PRO A 49 8.35 8.08 -9.80
N ASN A 50 7.47 8.59 -8.92
CA ASN A 50 6.24 7.88 -8.54
C ASN A 50 6.48 6.48 -7.97
N GLY A 51 7.64 6.28 -7.33
CA GLY A 51 7.97 5.00 -6.71
C GLY A 51 7.64 4.91 -5.23
N ASP A 52 7.43 6.04 -4.57
CA ASP A 52 7.22 6.14 -3.12
C ASP A 52 5.88 6.81 -2.85
N PHE A 53 4.95 6.07 -2.25
CA PHE A 53 3.63 6.58 -1.90
C PHE A 53 3.33 6.33 -0.43
N GLY A 54 2.77 7.33 0.23
CA GLY A 54 2.32 7.23 1.60
C GLY A 54 1.00 7.93 1.79
N ALA A 55 0.70 8.34 3.02
CA ALA A 55 -0.56 8.98 3.37
C ALA A 55 -0.75 10.29 2.60
N GLY A 56 -1.92 10.43 1.98
CA GLY A 56 -2.34 11.68 1.35
C GLY A 56 -2.95 12.64 2.36
N ASP A 57 -3.66 13.64 1.84
CA ASP A 57 -4.28 14.68 2.67
C ASP A 57 -5.61 14.24 3.30
N SER A 58 -6.09 13.05 2.98
CA SER A 58 -7.25 12.46 3.65
C SER A 58 -7.13 10.93 3.67
N GLU A 59 -7.89 10.30 4.56
CA GLU A 59 -7.87 8.85 4.71
C GLU A 59 -8.25 8.18 3.38
N GLY A 60 -7.50 7.13 3.03
CA GLY A 60 -7.72 6.39 1.80
C GLY A 60 -7.03 6.95 0.59
N LYS A 61 -6.44 8.13 0.67
CA LYS A 61 -5.69 8.73 -0.45
C LYS A 61 -4.19 8.52 -0.29
N LEU A 62 -3.53 8.32 -1.42
CA LEU A 62 -2.07 8.21 -1.48
C LEU A 62 -1.48 9.49 -2.04
N ALA A 63 -0.29 9.83 -1.57
CA ALA A 63 0.48 10.96 -2.09
C ALA A 63 1.91 10.54 -2.35
N PRO A 64 2.54 11.03 -3.44
CA PRO A 64 3.96 10.79 -3.67
C PRO A 64 4.77 11.28 -2.48
N LYS A 65 5.66 10.42 -1.97
CA LYS A 65 6.51 10.70 -0.82
C LYS A 65 5.74 11.10 0.43
N GLY A 66 4.49 10.60 0.57
CA GLY A 66 3.69 10.87 1.75
C GLY A 66 4.22 10.20 3.00
N ASN A 67 3.60 10.51 4.13
CA ASN A 67 3.98 9.97 5.43
C ASN A 67 3.61 8.49 5.55
N ASN A 68 4.17 7.81 6.55
CA ASN A 68 3.79 6.44 6.87
C ASN A 68 2.31 6.37 7.23
N ILE A 69 1.66 5.28 6.82
CA ILE A 69 0.24 5.04 7.10
C ILE A 69 0.14 4.14 8.31
N SER A 70 -0.51 4.59 9.38
CA SER A 70 -0.69 3.80 10.60
C SER A 70 -1.76 2.74 10.38
N VAL A 71 -1.48 1.51 10.81
CA VAL A 71 -2.40 0.38 10.69
C VAL A 71 -2.45 -0.38 12.02
N THR A 72 -3.55 -1.13 12.22
CA THR A 72 -3.71 -2.01 13.37
C THR A 72 -3.62 -3.47 12.93
N ALA A 73 -3.24 -4.35 13.87
CA ALA A 73 -3.07 -5.77 13.59
C ALA A 73 -4.37 -6.40 13.07
N GLY A 74 -4.25 -7.29 12.10
CA GLY A 74 -5.39 -8.02 11.55
C GLY A 74 -5.09 -8.61 10.19
N ASP A 75 -6.04 -9.38 9.69
CA ASP A 75 -5.98 -9.92 8.34
C ASP A 75 -6.76 -8.99 7.42
N TYR A 76 -6.13 -8.57 6.32
CA TYR A 76 -6.70 -7.60 5.41
C TYR A 76 -6.57 -8.03 3.96
N GLN A 77 -7.52 -7.57 3.14
CA GLN A 77 -7.27 -7.40 1.72
C GLN A 77 -6.83 -5.95 1.50
N VAL A 78 -5.61 -5.77 1.03
CA VAL A 78 -5.08 -4.45 0.68
C VAL A 78 -5.41 -4.19 -0.77
N VAL A 79 -6.06 -3.06 -1.04
CA VAL A 79 -6.52 -2.68 -2.40
C VAL A 79 -5.93 -1.33 -2.74
N VAL A 80 -5.36 -1.21 -3.94
CA VAL A 80 -4.84 0.05 -4.46
C VAL A 80 -5.49 0.33 -5.80
N ASP A 81 -6.05 1.52 -5.96
CA ASP A 81 -6.69 1.97 -7.19
C ASP A 81 -5.83 3.06 -7.83
N LEU A 82 -5.28 2.76 -9.00
CA LEU A 82 -4.45 3.69 -9.76
C LEU A 82 -5.21 4.34 -10.92
N SER A 83 -6.52 4.12 -11.02
CA SER A 83 -7.32 4.61 -12.14
C SER A 83 -7.75 6.06 -11.99
N THR A 84 -7.61 6.65 -10.81
CA THR A 84 -7.96 8.03 -10.54
C THR A 84 -6.72 8.92 -10.54
N PRO A 85 -6.85 10.24 -10.76
CA PRO A 85 -5.68 11.13 -10.70
C PRO A 85 -4.95 11.07 -9.36
N ASP A 86 -5.69 10.96 -8.26
CA ASP A 86 -5.13 10.73 -6.94
C ASP A 86 -5.29 9.25 -6.62
N TYR A 87 -4.18 8.52 -6.54
CA TYR A 87 -4.24 7.10 -6.20
C TYR A 87 -4.85 6.91 -4.82
N THR A 88 -5.61 5.83 -4.65
CA THR A 88 -6.29 5.51 -3.40
C THR A 88 -5.92 4.11 -2.92
N TYR A 89 -6.07 3.88 -1.63
CA TYR A 89 -5.90 2.57 -1.04
C TYR A 89 -7.05 2.26 -0.11
N GLU A 90 -7.27 0.97 0.13
CA GLU A 90 -8.29 0.50 1.06
C GLU A 90 -7.77 -0.73 1.79
N LEU A 91 -8.04 -0.81 3.09
CA LEU A 91 -7.73 -1.97 3.92
C LEU A 91 -9.05 -2.62 4.32
N ILE A 92 -9.39 -3.71 3.66
CA ILE A 92 -10.66 -4.42 3.90
C ILE A 92 -10.40 -5.53 4.90
N THR A 93 -11.02 -5.44 6.07
CA THR A 93 -10.90 -6.47 7.10
C THR A 93 -11.51 -7.78 6.62
N LYS A 94 -10.79 -8.84 6.81
CA LYS A 94 -11.20 -10.18 6.39
C LYS A 94 -11.84 -10.98 7.52
#